data_a171941ba16344b3be95221ef316c043
#
_entry.id   a171941ba16344b3be95221ef316c043
#
_cell.length_a   1.000
_cell.length_b   1.000
_cell.length_c   1.000
_cell.angle_alpha   90.00
_cell.angle_beta   90.00
_cell.angle_gamma   90.00
#
_symmetry.space_group_name_H-M   'P 1'
#
loop_
_entity.id
_entity.type
_entity.pdbx_description
1 polymer ?
#
loop_
_entity_poly.entity_id
_entity_poly.type
_entity_poly.pdbx_seq_one_letter_code
_entity_poly.pdbx_strand_id
1 'polypeptide(L)'
;MTDAVLALDLSSPRGVLAVVRDGEVLHQAVFVSERSHNARLFAPLVEALQRLESTPARLVVGTGPGSYTGVRIAIAAAQAVALARGWPVFGLPTLVTASATPYRVLGDARRGQYYVAHIAEGRVRQLCLLDAVATRAEVATGGEWFTYDAVVPLGLAGVRVVQPDAVALARLAAGFSEATVTERSAIPLEPLYLQDAFITTAKKTGKQVAV
;
A
#
# COMPACT_ATOMS: atom_id res chain seq x y z
N MET A 1 13.60 -14.78 -19.46
CA MET A 1 14.36 -13.60 -18.96
C MET A 1 13.66 -13.18 -17.69
N THR A 2 14.36 -13.17 -16.57
CA THR A 2 13.77 -12.80 -15.28
C THR A 2 13.74 -11.29 -15.20
N ASP A 3 12.54 -10.74 -15.24
CA ASP A 3 12.34 -9.29 -15.13
C ASP A 3 12.62 -8.84 -13.69
N ALA A 4 13.27 -7.71 -13.57
CA ALA A 4 13.37 -7.05 -12.29
C ALA A 4 12.00 -6.51 -11.86
N VAL A 5 11.79 -6.39 -10.55
CA VAL A 5 10.59 -5.78 -9.98
C VAL A 5 11.00 -4.56 -9.17
N LEU A 6 10.42 -3.42 -9.52
CA LEU A 6 10.47 -2.20 -8.73
C LEU A 6 9.16 -2.08 -7.94
N ALA A 7 9.25 -2.13 -6.62
CA ALA A 7 8.12 -1.97 -5.72
C ALA A 7 8.21 -0.67 -4.96
N LEU A 8 7.06 -0.02 -4.74
CA LEU A 8 6.98 1.14 -3.86
C LEU A 8 5.66 1.17 -3.09
N ASP A 9 5.73 1.62 -1.83
CA ASP A 9 4.56 1.78 -0.98
C ASP A 9 4.73 3.04 -0.10
N LEU A 10 3.76 3.94 -0.18
CA LEU A 10 3.68 5.17 0.61
C LEU A 10 2.38 5.24 1.41
N SER A 11 1.79 4.08 1.73
CA SER A 11 0.55 4.00 2.50
C SER A 11 0.73 4.34 3.98
N SER A 12 1.96 4.37 4.48
CA SER A 12 2.31 4.75 5.85
C SER A 12 3.18 6.02 5.89
N PRO A 13 3.41 6.63 7.07
CA PRO A 13 4.37 7.72 7.22
C PRO A 13 5.81 7.33 6.82
N ARG A 14 6.11 6.05 6.75
CA ARG A 14 7.38 5.52 6.23
C ARG A 14 7.16 5.02 4.81
N GLY A 15 7.62 5.79 3.83
CA GLY A 15 7.68 5.33 2.45
C GLY A 15 8.77 4.26 2.30
N VAL A 16 8.46 3.24 1.52
CA VAL A 16 9.39 2.14 1.23
C VAL A 16 9.47 1.90 -0.28
N LEU A 17 10.67 1.55 -0.74
CA LEU A 17 10.95 1.24 -2.13
C LEU A 17 11.96 0.09 -2.17
N ALA A 18 11.82 -0.83 -3.13
CA ALA A 18 12.79 -1.90 -3.36
C ALA A 18 12.88 -2.27 -4.84
N VAL A 19 14.06 -2.70 -5.25
CA VAL A 19 14.32 -3.38 -6.52
C VAL A 19 14.75 -4.80 -6.21
N VAL A 20 14.03 -5.77 -6.75
CA VAL A 20 14.34 -7.19 -6.63
C VAL A 20 14.50 -7.79 -8.02
N ARG A 21 15.54 -8.59 -8.22
CA ARG A 21 15.77 -9.38 -9.44
C ARG A 21 16.30 -10.75 -9.07
N ASP A 22 15.72 -11.80 -9.61
CA ASP A 22 16.11 -13.20 -9.34
C ASP A 22 16.11 -13.57 -7.83
N GLY A 23 15.19 -12.94 -7.06
CA GLY A 23 15.09 -13.11 -5.61
C GLY A 23 16.08 -12.26 -4.78
N GLU A 24 17.09 -11.65 -5.43
CA GLU A 24 18.05 -10.76 -4.79
C GLU A 24 17.56 -9.32 -4.71
N VAL A 25 17.84 -8.65 -3.58
CA VAL A 25 17.53 -7.25 -3.37
C VAL A 25 18.68 -6.41 -3.93
N LEU A 26 18.47 -5.75 -5.07
CA LEU A 26 19.46 -4.88 -5.70
C LEU A 26 19.50 -3.48 -5.08
N HIS A 27 18.36 -3.03 -4.55
CA HIS A 27 18.22 -1.74 -3.90
C HIS A 27 17.05 -1.76 -2.95
N GLN A 28 17.19 -1.07 -1.83
CA GLN A 28 16.10 -0.84 -0.87
C GLN A 28 16.27 0.53 -0.23
N ALA A 29 15.18 1.28 -0.12
CA ALA A 29 15.16 2.55 0.55
C ALA A 29 13.94 2.65 1.47
N VAL A 30 14.17 3.25 2.65
CA VAL A 30 13.13 3.62 3.60
C VAL A 30 13.30 5.11 3.90
N PHE A 31 12.23 5.87 3.77
CA PHE A 31 12.26 7.31 4.02
C PHE A 31 11.04 7.76 4.81
N VAL A 32 11.25 8.66 5.76
CA VAL A 32 10.18 9.23 6.58
C VAL A 32 9.69 10.51 5.93
N SER A 33 8.40 10.64 5.76
CA SER A 33 7.76 11.77 5.11
C SER A 33 6.64 12.34 5.99
N GLU A 34 6.99 13.20 6.93
CA GLU A 34 5.99 13.78 7.86
C GLU A 34 5.12 14.87 7.22
N ARG A 35 5.60 15.61 6.22
CA ARG A 35 4.86 16.76 5.63
C ARG A 35 5.08 16.97 4.12
N SER A 36 5.97 16.22 3.47
CA SER A 36 6.25 16.40 2.03
C SER A 36 6.64 15.07 1.37
N HIS A 37 5.66 14.19 1.18
CA HIS A 37 5.83 12.89 0.55
C HIS A 37 6.57 12.98 -0.80
N ASN A 38 6.34 14.03 -1.56
CA ASN A 38 6.90 14.21 -2.89
C ASN A 38 8.42 14.39 -2.88
N ALA A 39 8.94 15.27 -1.99
CA ALA A 39 10.36 15.64 -2.06
C ALA A 39 11.30 14.48 -1.68
N ARG A 40 10.84 13.51 -0.89
CA ARG A 40 11.68 12.41 -0.39
C ARG A 40 11.58 11.13 -1.21
N LEU A 41 10.57 10.98 -2.07
CA LEU A 41 10.43 9.83 -2.95
C LEU A 41 11.42 9.87 -4.12
N PHE A 42 11.65 11.05 -4.72
CA PHE A 42 12.32 11.12 -6.02
C PHE A 42 13.79 10.69 -5.98
N ALA A 43 14.54 11.03 -4.93
CA ALA A 43 15.95 10.62 -4.84
C ALA A 43 16.07 9.07 -4.77
N PRO A 44 15.41 8.34 -3.85
CA PRO A 44 15.42 6.88 -3.85
C PRO A 44 14.89 6.25 -5.14
N LEU A 45 13.89 6.87 -5.77
CA LEU A 45 13.34 6.37 -7.03
C LEU A 45 14.37 6.49 -8.17
N VAL A 46 15.09 7.60 -8.25
CA VAL A 46 16.16 7.78 -9.25
C VAL A 46 17.28 6.77 -9.01
N GLU A 47 17.70 6.56 -7.78
CA GLU A 47 18.72 5.55 -7.44
C GLU A 47 18.26 4.14 -7.84
N ALA A 48 17.00 3.79 -7.57
CA ALA A 48 16.44 2.51 -7.98
C ALA A 48 16.44 2.34 -9.52
N LEU A 49 16.06 3.37 -10.25
CA LEU A 49 16.07 3.36 -11.72
C LEU A 49 17.49 3.26 -12.29
N GLN A 50 18.49 3.84 -11.63
CA GLN A 50 19.90 3.69 -11.99
C GLN A 50 20.38 2.24 -11.78
N ARG A 51 19.92 1.54 -10.72
CA ARG A 51 20.24 0.12 -10.51
C ARG A 51 19.63 -0.81 -11.55
N LEU A 52 18.53 -0.39 -12.16
CA LEU A 52 17.86 -1.15 -13.23
C LEU A 52 18.51 -0.88 -14.60
N GLU A 53 19.16 0.26 -14.80
CA GLU A 53 19.75 0.66 -16.08
C GLU A 53 18.78 0.47 -17.26
N SER A 54 19.12 -0.43 -18.19
CA SER A 54 18.29 -0.82 -19.33
C SER A 54 17.53 -2.14 -19.11
N THR A 55 17.60 -2.73 -17.91
CA THR A 55 16.92 -4.01 -17.60
C THR A 55 15.42 -3.80 -17.65
N PRO A 56 14.67 -4.60 -18.43
CA PRO A 56 13.22 -4.61 -18.35
C PRO A 56 12.76 -4.90 -16.94
N ALA A 57 11.74 -4.19 -16.51
CA ALA A 57 11.18 -4.38 -15.18
C ALA A 57 9.66 -4.25 -15.21
N ARG A 58 9.03 -4.76 -14.15
CA ARG A 58 7.63 -4.50 -13.83
C ARG A 58 7.55 -3.66 -12.57
N LEU A 59 6.55 -2.80 -12.49
CA LEU A 59 6.31 -1.98 -11.31
C LEU A 59 5.14 -2.51 -10.51
N VAL A 60 5.29 -2.55 -9.19
CA VAL A 60 4.21 -2.87 -8.27
C VAL A 60 4.07 -1.77 -7.22
N VAL A 61 2.84 -1.35 -6.96
CA VAL A 61 2.53 -0.29 -6.00
C VAL A 61 1.66 -0.82 -4.87
N GLY A 62 2.05 -0.53 -3.63
CA GLY A 62 1.18 -0.73 -2.48
C GLY A 62 0.00 0.24 -2.54
N THR A 63 -1.21 -0.31 -2.66
CA THR A 63 -2.44 0.50 -2.81
C THR A 63 -3.11 0.86 -1.50
N GLY A 64 -2.49 0.53 -0.37
CA GLY A 64 -3.06 0.74 0.96
C GLY A 64 -3.88 -0.47 1.45
N PRO A 65 -4.80 -0.23 2.39
CA PRO A 65 -5.27 1.05 2.93
C PRO A 65 -4.19 1.79 3.73
N GLY A 66 -4.36 3.13 3.86
CA GLY A 66 -3.43 3.97 4.61
C GLY A 66 -3.48 5.44 4.21
N SER A 67 -2.31 6.08 4.11
CA SER A 67 -2.18 7.49 3.74
C SER A 67 -2.79 7.78 2.37
N TYR A 68 -3.92 8.48 2.34
CA TYR A 68 -4.62 8.86 1.11
C TYR A 68 -3.71 9.59 0.11
N THR A 69 -2.95 10.57 0.61
CA THR A 69 -2.02 11.34 -0.21
C THR A 69 -0.82 10.51 -0.64
N GLY A 70 -0.25 9.73 0.29
CA GLY A 70 0.92 8.90 0.02
C GLY A 70 0.67 7.88 -1.09
N VAL A 71 -0.41 7.11 -1.00
CA VAL A 71 -0.78 6.11 -2.01
C VAL A 71 -0.95 6.74 -3.40
N ARG A 72 -1.61 7.88 -3.49
CA ARG A 72 -1.79 8.57 -4.78
C ARG A 72 -0.48 9.06 -5.39
N ILE A 73 0.45 9.54 -4.56
CA ILE A 73 1.78 9.93 -5.00
C ILE A 73 2.55 8.72 -5.53
N ALA A 74 2.50 7.60 -4.80
CA ALA A 74 3.13 6.36 -5.24
C ALA A 74 2.59 5.89 -6.60
N ILE A 75 1.27 5.90 -6.76
CA ILE A 75 0.59 5.54 -8.01
C ILE A 75 1.04 6.47 -9.16
N ALA A 76 0.97 7.79 -8.95
CA ALA A 76 1.34 8.76 -9.99
C ALA A 76 2.82 8.63 -10.40
N ALA A 77 3.73 8.45 -9.43
CA ALA A 77 5.14 8.24 -9.71
C ALA A 77 5.39 6.94 -10.49
N ALA A 78 4.75 5.84 -10.09
CA ALA A 78 4.88 4.56 -10.78
C ALA A 78 4.32 4.61 -12.20
N GLN A 79 3.15 5.24 -12.40
CA GLN A 79 2.58 5.43 -13.74
C GLN A 79 3.47 6.28 -14.65
N ALA A 80 4.10 7.34 -14.12
CA ALA A 80 5.03 8.15 -14.88
C ALA A 80 6.27 7.36 -15.32
N VAL A 81 6.85 6.54 -14.43
CA VAL A 81 7.97 5.65 -14.77
C VAL A 81 7.54 4.59 -15.78
N ALA A 82 6.38 3.95 -15.56
CA ALA A 82 5.83 2.93 -16.44
C ALA A 82 5.66 3.48 -17.87
N LEU A 83 5.08 4.67 -18.00
CA LEU A 83 4.90 5.34 -19.28
C LEU A 83 6.24 5.66 -19.96
N ALA A 84 7.22 6.19 -19.21
CA ALA A 84 8.52 6.56 -19.74
C ALA A 84 9.38 5.35 -20.17
N ARG A 85 9.21 4.21 -19.53
CA ARG A 85 10.00 2.99 -19.75
C ARG A 85 9.27 1.92 -20.57
N GLY A 86 7.96 2.05 -20.80
CA GLY A 86 7.15 1.02 -21.41
C GLY A 86 6.98 -0.23 -20.54
N TRP A 87 7.05 -0.07 -19.21
CA TRP A 87 6.97 -1.18 -18.27
C TRP A 87 5.54 -1.40 -17.78
N PRO A 88 5.11 -2.66 -17.55
CA PRO A 88 3.83 -2.93 -16.92
C PRO A 88 3.81 -2.40 -15.48
N VAL A 89 2.66 -1.85 -15.05
CA VAL A 89 2.44 -1.34 -13.70
C VAL A 89 1.11 -1.82 -13.15
N PHE A 90 1.10 -2.28 -11.90
CA PHE A 90 -0.12 -2.73 -11.23
C PHE A 90 -0.05 -2.52 -9.72
N GLY A 91 -1.21 -2.61 -9.08
CA GLY A 91 -1.33 -2.46 -7.63
C GLY A 91 -1.51 -3.79 -6.89
N LEU A 92 -1.01 -3.82 -5.67
CA LEU A 92 -1.34 -4.83 -4.67
C LEU A 92 -1.70 -4.14 -3.36
N PRO A 93 -2.68 -4.67 -2.61
CA PRO A 93 -2.95 -4.13 -1.27
C PRO A 93 -1.70 -4.21 -0.39
N THR A 94 -1.37 -3.13 0.33
CA THR A 94 -0.29 -3.13 1.32
C THR A 94 -0.42 -4.26 2.33
N LEU A 95 -1.67 -4.64 2.61
CA LEU A 95 -2.05 -5.67 3.57
C LEU A 95 -1.40 -7.03 3.34
N VAL A 96 -0.91 -7.33 2.12
CA VAL A 96 -0.38 -8.64 1.77
C VAL A 96 1.11 -8.83 2.15
N THR A 97 1.72 -7.85 2.82
CA THR A 97 3.17 -7.84 3.09
C THR A 97 3.57 -8.20 4.53
N ALA A 98 2.61 -8.49 5.43
CA ALA A 98 2.93 -8.67 6.86
C ALA A 98 3.53 -10.04 7.21
N SER A 99 3.15 -11.10 6.51
CA SER A 99 3.63 -12.46 6.77
C SER A 99 3.46 -13.37 5.55
N ALA A 100 4.20 -14.46 5.52
CA ALA A 100 4.08 -15.51 4.50
C ALA A 100 2.96 -16.53 4.80
N THR A 101 2.58 -16.70 6.06
CA THR A 101 1.51 -17.60 6.51
C THR A 101 0.16 -16.89 6.48
N PRO A 102 -0.98 -17.60 6.49
CA PRO A 102 -2.28 -16.96 6.64
C PRO A 102 -2.38 -16.13 7.93
N TYR A 103 -2.88 -14.92 7.83
CA TYR A 103 -2.99 -13.97 8.94
C TYR A 103 -4.15 -13.01 8.75
N ARG A 104 -4.38 -12.20 9.75
CA ARG A 104 -5.38 -11.13 9.74
C ARG A 104 -4.75 -9.77 9.96
N VAL A 105 -5.36 -8.76 9.36
CA VAL A 105 -4.94 -7.36 9.53
C VAL A 105 -6.11 -6.56 10.08
N LEU A 106 -5.82 -5.76 11.09
CA LEU A 106 -6.73 -4.82 11.71
C LEU A 106 -6.21 -3.40 11.50
N GLY A 107 -7.08 -2.43 11.23
CA GLY A 107 -6.71 -1.02 11.20
C GLY A 107 -7.90 -0.08 11.40
N ASP A 108 -7.58 1.18 11.71
CA ASP A 108 -8.58 2.23 11.90
C ASP A 108 -9.12 2.73 10.55
N ALA A 109 -10.39 2.44 10.27
CA ALA A 109 -11.10 2.93 9.09
C ALA A 109 -11.76 4.29 9.32
N ARG A 110 -11.52 4.93 10.47
CA ARG A 110 -12.10 6.20 10.92
C ARG A 110 -13.57 6.09 11.33
N ARG A 111 -14.06 7.12 12.00
CA ARG A 111 -15.47 7.26 12.43
C ARG A 111 -15.97 6.11 13.30
N GLY A 112 -15.10 5.56 14.14
CA GLY A 112 -15.46 4.44 15.04
C GLY A 112 -15.60 3.11 14.32
N GLN A 113 -15.16 3.01 13.06
CA GLN A 113 -15.08 1.76 12.32
C GLN A 113 -13.64 1.29 12.15
N TYR A 114 -13.47 0.01 12.07
CA TYR A 114 -12.20 -0.68 11.90
C TYR A 114 -12.30 -1.62 10.70
N TYR A 115 -11.28 -1.66 9.88
CA TYR A 115 -11.22 -2.69 8.86
C TYR A 115 -10.59 -3.95 9.42
N VAL A 116 -11.12 -5.07 9.03
CA VAL A 116 -10.55 -6.40 9.27
C VAL A 116 -10.37 -7.08 7.93
N ALA A 117 -9.14 -7.53 7.66
CA ALA A 117 -8.81 -8.25 6.45
C ALA A 117 -8.24 -9.63 6.78
N HIS A 118 -8.66 -10.64 6.05
CA HIS A 118 -8.08 -11.99 6.10
C HIS A 118 -7.18 -12.17 4.90
N ILE A 119 -5.93 -12.53 5.14
CA ILE A 119 -4.90 -12.68 4.15
C ILE A 119 -4.44 -14.14 4.07
N ALA A 120 -4.45 -14.70 2.89
CA ALA A 120 -3.90 -16.01 2.61
C ALA A 120 -3.32 -16.05 1.19
N GLU A 121 -2.22 -16.77 1.01
CA GLU A 121 -1.56 -16.96 -0.28
C GLU A 121 -1.25 -15.62 -0.99
N GLY A 122 -0.80 -14.61 -0.24
CA GLY A 122 -0.49 -13.28 -0.77
C GLY A 122 -1.68 -12.51 -1.33
N ARG A 123 -2.91 -12.85 -0.91
CA ARG A 123 -4.17 -12.22 -1.38
C ARG A 123 -5.07 -11.85 -0.22
N VAL A 124 -5.79 -10.76 -0.37
CA VAL A 124 -6.91 -10.42 0.51
C VAL A 124 -8.07 -11.34 0.17
N ARG A 125 -8.44 -12.22 1.08
CA ARG A 125 -9.56 -13.17 0.92
C ARG A 125 -10.88 -12.56 1.38
N GLN A 126 -10.80 -11.71 2.40
CA GLN A 126 -11.94 -10.98 2.93
C GLN A 126 -11.48 -9.63 3.45
N LEU A 127 -12.29 -8.62 3.28
CA LEU A 127 -12.11 -7.29 3.85
C LEU A 127 -13.48 -6.77 4.26
N CYS A 128 -13.64 -6.42 5.53
CA CYS A 128 -14.90 -5.89 6.07
C CYS A 128 -14.64 -4.72 7.01
N LEU A 129 -15.67 -3.92 7.24
CA LEU A 129 -15.69 -2.86 8.24
C LEU A 129 -16.55 -3.32 9.41
N LEU A 130 -16.01 -3.16 10.60
CA LEU A 130 -16.65 -3.57 11.86
C LEU A 130 -16.64 -2.39 12.83
N ASP A 131 -17.62 -2.36 13.74
CA ASP A 131 -17.57 -1.48 14.91
C ASP A 131 -16.59 -2.00 15.97
N ALA A 132 -16.39 -1.24 17.03
CA ALA A 132 -15.45 -1.60 18.09
C ALA A 132 -15.80 -2.91 18.82
N VAL A 133 -17.10 -3.23 18.97
CA VAL A 133 -17.57 -4.44 19.67
C VAL A 133 -17.28 -5.67 18.82
N ALA A 134 -17.70 -5.65 17.56
CA ALA A 134 -17.48 -6.73 16.61
C ALA A 134 -15.98 -6.95 16.36
N THR A 135 -15.17 -5.87 16.28
CA THR A 135 -13.72 -5.95 16.12
C THR A 135 -13.06 -6.68 17.31
N ARG A 136 -13.45 -6.35 18.55
CA ARG A 136 -12.92 -7.04 19.74
C ARG A 136 -13.30 -8.54 19.73
N ALA A 137 -14.52 -8.85 19.36
CA ALA A 137 -14.98 -10.24 19.26
C ALA A 137 -14.19 -11.00 18.19
N GLU A 138 -13.92 -10.38 17.04
CA GLU A 138 -13.17 -11.00 15.96
C GLU A 138 -11.71 -11.28 16.36
N VAL A 139 -11.03 -10.32 17.00
CA VAL A 139 -9.65 -10.52 17.48
C VAL A 139 -9.59 -11.60 18.57
N ALA A 140 -10.60 -11.72 19.40
CA ALA A 140 -10.69 -12.75 20.45
C ALA A 140 -10.80 -14.19 19.90
N THR A 141 -11.12 -14.37 18.61
CA THR A 141 -11.11 -15.71 17.98
C THR A 141 -9.70 -16.31 17.84
N GLY A 142 -8.65 -15.50 18.11
CA GLY A 142 -7.25 -15.92 18.04
C GLY A 142 -6.67 -15.82 16.63
N GLY A 143 -5.47 -16.42 16.44
CA GLY A 143 -4.71 -16.37 15.19
C GLY A 143 -3.64 -15.27 15.19
N GLU A 144 -2.94 -15.13 14.05
CA GLU A 144 -1.95 -14.06 13.88
C GLU A 144 -2.63 -12.77 13.42
N TRP A 145 -2.36 -11.69 14.18
CA TRP A 145 -2.92 -10.38 13.92
C TRP A 145 -1.85 -9.33 13.74
N PHE A 146 -2.02 -8.51 12.71
CA PHE A 146 -1.15 -7.38 12.40
C PHE A 146 -1.94 -6.08 12.25
N THR A 147 -1.23 -4.97 12.43
CA THR A 147 -1.72 -3.64 12.08
C THR A 147 -0.62 -2.82 11.43
N TYR A 148 -0.98 -2.01 10.43
CA TYR A 148 -0.10 -1.01 9.83
C TYR A 148 -0.27 0.37 10.47
N ASP A 149 -1.18 0.50 11.43
CA ASP A 149 -1.33 1.71 12.23
C ASP A 149 -0.17 1.85 13.21
N ALA A 150 0.24 3.09 13.50
CA ALA A 150 1.34 3.36 14.43
C ALA A 150 1.03 2.89 15.87
N VAL A 151 -0.25 2.79 16.20
CA VAL A 151 -0.75 2.33 17.48
C VAL A 151 -1.82 1.27 17.22
N VAL A 152 -1.77 0.18 17.99
CA VAL A 152 -2.75 -0.89 17.89
C VAL A 152 -4.16 -0.35 18.13
N PRO A 153 -5.08 -0.45 17.17
CA PRO A 153 -6.45 -0.01 17.33
C PRO A 153 -7.12 -0.66 18.53
N LEU A 154 -7.89 0.11 19.29
CA LEU A 154 -8.59 -0.34 20.51
C LEU A 154 -7.67 -0.89 21.62
N GLY A 155 -6.35 -0.76 21.51
CA GLY A 155 -5.37 -1.31 22.46
C GLY A 155 -5.42 -2.82 22.61
N LEU A 156 -5.75 -3.56 21.53
CA LEU A 156 -5.98 -5.01 21.57
C LEU A 156 -4.67 -5.79 21.74
N ALA A 157 -4.65 -6.67 22.73
CA ALA A 157 -3.53 -7.58 22.92
C ALA A 157 -3.41 -8.59 21.77
N GLY A 158 -2.19 -9.04 21.49
CA GLY A 158 -1.92 -10.03 20.44
C GLY A 158 -1.86 -9.48 19.02
N VAL A 159 -2.14 -8.19 18.81
CA VAL A 159 -1.97 -7.52 17.52
C VAL A 159 -0.58 -6.91 17.43
N ARG A 160 0.19 -7.28 16.40
CA ARG A 160 1.55 -6.78 16.17
C ARG A 160 1.56 -5.61 15.19
N VAL A 161 2.26 -4.53 15.55
CA VAL A 161 2.48 -3.40 14.63
C VAL A 161 3.55 -3.79 13.61
N VAL A 162 3.24 -3.60 12.33
CA VAL A 162 4.15 -3.84 11.20
C VAL A 162 4.23 -2.60 10.31
N GLN A 163 5.22 -2.58 9.43
CA GLN A 163 5.39 -1.54 8.42
C GLN A 163 5.19 -2.14 7.02
N PRO A 164 4.80 -1.36 6.00
CA PRO A 164 4.84 -1.79 4.63
C PRO A 164 6.23 -2.32 4.27
N ASP A 165 6.28 -3.40 3.49
CA ASP A 165 7.52 -4.04 3.05
C ASP A 165 7.55 -4.11 1.51
N ALA A 166 8.38 -3.24 0.91
CA ALA A 166 8.54 -3.19 -0.53
C ALA A 166 9.28 -4.42 -1.08
N VAL A 167 10.14 -5.07 -0.29
CA VAL A 167 10.83 -6.29 -0.71
C VAL A 167 9.83 -7.45 -0.78
N ALA A 168 8.98 -7.60 0.24
CA ALA A 168 7.91 -8.59 0.23
C ALA A 168 6.93 -8.36 -0.94
N LEU A 169 6.57 -7.09 -1.19
CA LEU A 169 5.72 -6.71 -2.31
C LEU A 169 6.35 -7.06 -3.66
N ALA A 170 7.64 -6.77 -3.84
CA ALA A 170 8.38 -7.09 -5.05
C ALA A 170 8.51 -8.60 -5.27
N ARG A 171 8.83 -9.37 -4.23
CA ARG A 171 8.93 -10.83 -4.29
C ARG A 171 7.61 -11.49 -4.66
N LEU A 172 6.51 -11.01 -4.08
CA LEU A 172 5.18 -11.48 -4.43
C LEU A 172 4.87 -11.23 -5.91
N ALA A 173 5.16 -10.02 -6.41
CA ALA A 173 4.96 -9.64 -7.80
C ALA A 173 5.89 -10.41 -8.76
N ALA A 174 7.11 -10.74 -8.35
CA ALA A 174 8.05 -11.55 -9.13
C ALA A 174 7.52 -12.96 -9.39
N GLY A 175 6.71 -13.51 -8.49
CA GLY A 175 6.06 -14.81 -8.65
C GLY A 175 4.89 -14.84 -9.65
N PHE A 176 4.47 -13.70 -10.20
CA PHE A 176 3.35 -13.65 -11.14
C PHE A 176 3.78 -14.03 -12.56
N SER A 177 2.96 -14.84 -13.23
CA SER A 177 3.13 -15.13 -14.65
C SER A 177 2.88 -13.89 -15.51
N GLU A 178 3.41 -13.86 -16.73
CA GLU A 178 3.16 -12.77 -17.67
C GLU A 178 1.67 -12.53 -17.94
N ALA A 179 0.87 -13.60 -18.00
CA ALA A 179 -0.58 -13.50 -18.15
C ALA A 179 -1.20 -12.76 -16.96
N THR A 180 -0.77 -13.07 -15.72
CA THR A 180 -1.24 -12.39 -14.51
C THR A 180 -0.81 -10.91 -14.50
N VAL A 181 0.42 -10.61 -14.93
CA VAL A 181 0.91 -9.23 -15.02
C VAL A 181 0.10 -8.43 -16.04
N THR A 182 -0.15 -9.01 -17.21
CA THR A 182 -0.96 -8.38 -18.27
C THR A 182 -2.38 -8.09 -17.79
N GLU A 183 -3.03 -9.07 -17.17
CA GLU A 183 -4.36 -8.92 -16.60
C GLU A 183 -4.42 -7.80 -15.55
N ARG A 184 -3.48 -7.80 -14.61
CA ARG A 184 -3.44 -6.79 -13.54
C ARG A 184 -3.11 -5.39 -14.05
N SER A 185 -2.24 -5.28 -15.06
CA SER A 185 -1.88 -3.99 -15.64
C SER A 185 -3.00 -3.39 -16.50
N ALA A 186 -3.98 -4.18 -16.90
CA ALA A 186 -5.18 -3.70 -17.59
C ALA A 186 -6.23 -3.10 -16.65
N ILE A 187 -6.11 -3.37 -15.33
CA ILE A 187 -7.00 -2.81 -14.33
C ILE A 187 -6.53 -1.40 -13.95
N PRO A 188 -7.42 -0.40 -13.87
CA PRO A 188 -7.07 0.92 -13.39
C PRO A 188 -6.35 0.86 -12.03
N LEU A 189 -5.20 1.51 -11.95
CA LEU A 189 -4.41 1.55 -10.71
C LEU A 189 -4.97 2.63 -9.78
N GLU A 190 -5.69 2.19 -8.77
CA GLU A 190 -6.39 3.04 -7.81
C GLU A 190 -6.06 2.69 -6.36
N PRO A 191 -6.14 3.66 -5.43
CA PRO A 191 -6.04 3.37 -4.01
C PRO A 191 -7.16 2.45 -3.53
N LEU A 192 -6.84 1.56 -2.59
CA LEU A 192 -7.85 0.76 -1.90
C LEU A 192 -8.60 1.64 -0.89
N TYR A 193 -9.76 2.15 -1.30
CA TYR A 193 -10.63 2.92 -0.45
C TYR A 193 -11.50 2.00 0.42
N LEU A 194 -11.49 2.24 1.74
CA LEU A 194 -12.32 1.49 2.69
C LEU A 194 -13.74 2.05 2.82
N GLN A 195 -13.91 3.32 2.48
CA GLN A 195 -15.18 4.04 2.53
C GLN A 195 -15.27 5.01 1.35
N ASP A 196 -16.48 5.31 0.92
CA ASP A 196 -16.73 6.32 -0.09
C ASP A 196 -16.20 7.70 0.34
N ALA A 197 -15.77 8.49 -0.64
CA ALA A 197 -15.29 9.84 -0.42
C ALA A 197 -16.39 10.69 0.22
N PHE A 198 -16.11 11.29 1.38
CA PHE A 198 -17.04 12.20 2.03
C PHE A 198 -16.99 13.57 1.36
N ILE A 199 -18.04 13.93 0.66
CA ILE A 199 -18.20 15.28 0.10
C ILE A 199 -18.66 16.21 1.24
N THR A 200 -17.74 17.00 1.77
CA THR A 200 -18.10 18.08 2.70
C THR A 200 -18.77 19.19 1.89
N THR A 201 -20.09 19.30 1.94
CA THR A 201 -20.78 20.50 1.43
C THR A 201 -20.39 21.66 2.32
N ALA A 202 -19.77 22.69 1.73
CA ALA A 202 -19.44 23.92 2.44
C ALA A 202 -20.73 24.51 3.03
N LYS A 203 -20.78 24.71 4.35
CA LYS A 203 -21.83 25.53 4.97
C LYS A 203 -21.75 26.92 4.34
N LYS A 204 -22.79 27.31 3.59
CA LYS A 204 -22.97 28.71 3.16
C LYS A 204 -23.06 29.57 4.41
N THR A 205 -21.97 30.10 4.88
CA THR A 205 -21.99 31.27 5.78
C THR A 205 -22.31 32.49 4.95
N GLY A 206 -23.57 32.83 4.89
CA GLY A 206 -24.01 34.09 4.34
C GLY A 206 -23.52 35.26 5.21
N LYS A 207 -22.38 35.85 4.86
CA LYS A 207 -22.09 37.22 5.25
C LYS A 207 -22.77 38.13 4.22
N GLN A 208 -23.90 38.71 4.58
CA GLN A 208 -24.36 39.91 3.92
C GLN A 208 -23.34 41.02 4.14
N VAL A 209 -22.71 41.47 3.07
CA VAL A 209 -21.97 42.73 3.06
C VAL A 209 -23.02 43.78 2.78
N ALA A 210 -23.33 44.60 3.78
CA ALA A 210 -24.08 45.83 3.58
C ALA A 210 -23.19 46.81 2.81
N VAL A 211 -23.75 47.40 1.73
CA VAL A 211 -23.18 48.51 0.96
C VAL A 211 -23.54 49.81 1.67
#